data_d5173d89b870b05f3b48b75193f44f61
#
_entry.id   d5173d89b870b05f3b48b75193f44f61
#
_cell.length_a   1.000
_cell.length_b   1.000
_cell.length_c   1.000
_cell.angle_alpha   90.00
_cell.angle_beta   90.00
_cell.angle_gamma   90.00
#
_symmetry.space_group_name_H-M   'P 1'
#
loop_
_entity.id
_entity.type
_entity.pdbx_description
1 polymer ?
#
loop_
_entity_poly.entity_id
_entity_poly.type
_entity_poly.pdbx_seq_one_letter_code
_entity_poly.pdbx_strand_id
1 'polypeptide(L)'
;HWEGETQEKFDRKTESLSDTSFLKETTYVEIPDKVDLDKVIVDWKVIHDWIDQNAEESEKRPESWDTRLTYADVDAKYQEFRNENKKEVSYLVKEFECRKSADAYARTSTAKTGVLDTSKLHTYKHSEDLFKRISIVPDGKNHGMIFILDWSGSMQYEILPTVKQLLNLTAFCKKVQIPFEVYAFTNEWQRAIRVMEGQSQPDYYYYRERNYVGIEKGYLYLAEGEFHLMNFLSSRSNPKDYERMCRNIFREAYAFSCRNTTYHYSIGLELSGTPLNEAVIMLNYIIPSFKRQSDVQRVNVCILTDGESNSISYGSSHTYDDGEESRVTPKTIDYGNCALRDRKTGRVYSKMDYHSATITFIQQVRDRHPEVNVLGFRLLPPSRLSEFVARFGSYDRYEEVQKQWRKDKSAVVPDSKGYTELYAISSKDLENDHEFEVKEGAKKGDITRAFKKMLKSKSTNKKLLNSFISHVA
;
A
#
# COMPACT_ATOMS: atom_id res chain seq x y z
N HIS A 1 18.09 -0.11 29.99
CA HIS A 1 17.28 -0.24 28.72
C HIS A 1 16.56 -1.60 28.57
N TRP A 2 16.89 -2.62 29.35
CA TRP A 2 16.22 -3.93 29.34
C TRP A 2 14.96 -3.98 30.23
N GLU A 3 14.90 -3.13 31.24
CA GLU A 3 13.75 -3.11 32.18
C GLU A 3 12.47 -2.54 31.54
N GLY A 4 12.58 -1.59 30.61
CA GLY A 4 11.41 -0.97 29.95
C GLY A 4 10.60 -1.93 29.09
N GLU A 5 11.23 -2.78 28.29
CA GLU A 5 10.50 -3.73 27.43
C GLU A 5 9.77 -4.83 28.22
N THR A 6 10.32 -5.25 29.36
CA THR A 6 9.72 -6.27 30.21
C THR A 6 8.52 -5.70 30.97
N GLN A 7 8.64 -4.45 31.42
CA GLN A 7 7.57 -3.74 32.12
C GLN A 7 6.41 -3.44 31.17
N GLU A 8 6.68 -2.93 29.97
CA GLU A 8 5.64 -2.73 28.94
C GLU A 8 4.93 -4.03 28.54
N LYS A 9 5.66 -5.14 28.43
CA LYS A 9 5.08 -6.46 28.16
C LYS A 9 4.22 -6.95 29.32
N PHE A 10 4.66 -6.69 30.55
CA PHE A 10 3.91 -7.03 31.76
C PHE A 10 2.65 -6.17 31.88
N ASP A 11 2.77 -4.85 31.69
CA ASP A 11 1.66 -3.91 31.79
C ASP A 11 0.59 -4.21 30.72
N ARG A 12 0.99 -4.49 29.47
CA ARG A 12 0.06 -4.95 28.42
C ARG A 12 -0.64 -6.28 28.76
N LYS A 13 0.08 -7.24 29.35
CA LYS A 13 -0.53 -8.49 29.82
C LYS A 13 -1.46 -8.27 31.00
N THR A 14 -1.09 -7.39 31.92
CA THR A 14 -1.90 -7.04 33.09
C THR A 14 -3.15 -6.28 32.68
N GLU A 15 -3.04 -5.34 31.74
CA GLU A 15 -4.17 -4.61 31.16
C GLU A 15 -5.14 -5.56 30.44
N SER A 16 -4.63 -6.55 29.71
CA SER A 16 -5.46 -7.59 29.07
C SER A 16 -6.14 -8.54 30.07
N LEU A 17 -5.60 -8.65 31.28
CA LEU A 17 -6.17 -9.47 32.37
C LEU A 17 -7.11 -8.68 33.28
N SER A 18 -6.91 -7.36 33.40
CA SER A 18 -7.68 -6.49 34.29
C SER A 18 -8.91 -5.88 33.65
N ASP A 19 -9.10 -6.04 32.33
CA ASP A 19 -10.28 -5.52 31.66
C ASP A 19 -11.52 -6.39 31.92
N THR A 20 -12.01 -6.27 33.12
CA THR A 20 -13.28 -6.84 33.56
C THR A 20 -14.46 -5.94 33.20
N SER A 21 -14.50 -5.39 31.98
CA SER A 21 -15.72 -4.73 31.47
C SER A 21 -16.77 -5.80 31.18
N PHE A 22 -17.54 -6.05 32.23
CA PHE A 22 -18.48 -7.11 32.42
C PHE A 22 -19.64 -7.14 31.43
N LEU A 23 -20.02 -8.35 31.02
CA LEU A 23 -21.34 -8.86 30.64
C LEU A 23 -21.58 -9.19 29.18
N LYS A 24 -20.57 -9.23 28.32
CA LYS A 24 -20.67 -10.02 27.06
C LYS A 24 -19.44 -10.90 26.95
N GLU A 25 -19.64 -12.20 26.76
CA GLU A 25 -18.55 -13.13 26.51
C GLU A 25 -17.69 -12.62 25.35
N THR A 26 -16.40 -12.42 25.61
CA THR A 26 -15.46 -11.99 24.56
C THR A 26 -15.28 -13.14 23.59
N THR A 27 -15.63 -12.91 22.33
CA THR A 27 -15.39 -13.86 21.24
C THR A 27 -13.95 -13.71 20.74
N TYR A 28 -13.15 -14.76 20.91
CA TYR A 28 -11.80 -14.79 20.34
C TYR A 28 -11.87 -15.23 18.87
N VAL A 29 -11.27 -14.42 18.02
CA VAL A 29 -11.12 -14.73 16.61
C VAL A 29 -9.65 -14.88 16.26
N GLU A 30 -9.35 -15.73 15.29
CA GLU A 30 -7.98 -16.08 14.89
C GLU A 30 -7.77 -15.87 13.40
N ILE A 31 -6.53 -15.61 13.02
CA ILE A 31 -6.15 -15.56 11.61
C ILE A 31 -6.03 -17.02 11.12
N PRO A 32 -6.60 -17.38 9.97
CA PRO A 32 -6.45 -18.71 9.39
C PRO A 32 -4.97 -19.12 9.32
N ASP A 33 -4.66 -20.36 9.64
CA ASP A 33 -3.27 -20.85 9.59
C ASP A 33 -2.77 -20.99 8.16
N LYS A 34 -3.66 -21.29 7.24
CA LYS A 34 -3.39 -21.50 5.81
C LYS A 34 -4.42 -20.77 4.98
N VAL A 35 -3.93 -20.09 3.95
CA VAL A 35 -4.74 -19.49 2.89
C VAL A 35 -4.15 -19.98 1.57
N ASP A 36 -5.00 -20.40 0.66
CA ASP A 36 -4.59 -20.75 -0.69
C ASP A 36 -4.34 -19.47 -1.49
N LEU A 37 -3.05 -19.09 -1.61
CA LEU A 37 -2.66 -17.85 -2.28
C LEU A 37 -3.07 -17.83 -3.75
N ASP A 38 -3.09 -18.99 -4.41
CA ASP A 38 -3.42 -19.09 -5.84
C ASP A 38 -4.92 -18.82 -6.10
N LYS A 39 -5.77 -19.00 -5.07
CA LYS A 39 -7.18 -18.64 -5.16
C LYS A 39 -7.45 -17.16 -4.86
N VAL A 40 -6.62 -16.54 -4.04
CA VAL A 40 -6.83 -15.16 -3.59
C VAL A 40 -6.06 -14.17 -4.46
N ILE A 41 -4.84 -14.51 -4.89
CA ILE A 41 -3.99 -13.63 -5.68
C ILE A 41 -4.17 -13.93 -7.16
N VAL A 42 -4.64 -12.94 -7.90
CA VAL A 42 -4.74 -13.02 -9.36
C VAL A 42 -3.40 -12.62 -9.96
N ASP A 43 -2.80 -13.52 -10.76
CA ASP A 43 -1.52 -13.25 -11.42
C ASP A 43 -1.63 -12.10 -12.43
N TRP A 44 -0.61 -11.26 -12.49
CA TRP A 44 -0.57 -10.10 -13.37
C TRP A 44 -0.76 -10.45 -14.86
N LYS A 45 -0.32 -11.63 -15.32
CA LYS A 45 -0.52 -12.05 -16.70
C LYS A 45 -2.00 -12.21 -17.03
N VAL A 46 -2.73 -12.89 -16.15
CA VAL A 46 -4.18 -13.10 -16.31
C VAL A 46 -4.92 -11.77 -16.38
N ILE A 47 -4.59 -10.85 -15.48
CA ILE A 47 -5.22 -9.52 -15.43
C ILE A 47 -4.96 -8.75 -16.73
N HIS A 48 -3.70 -8.66 -17.16
CA HIS A 48 -3.35 -7.86 -18.32
C HIS A 48 -3.74 -8.50 -19.65
N ASP A 49 -3.77 -9.83 -19.74
CA ASP A 49 -4.32 -10.54 -20.89
C ASP A 49 -5.84 -10.26 -21.02
N TRP A 50 -6.55 -10.23 -19.88
CA TRP A 50 -7.95 -9.88 -19.84
C TRP A 50 -8.24 -8.43 -20.25
N ILE A 51 -7.44 -7.47 -19.75
CA ILE A 51 -7.57 -6.06 -20.14
C ILE A 51 -7.31 -5.88 -21.65
N ASP A 52 -6.29 -6.52 -22.19
CA ASP A 52 -5.96 -6.42 -23.64
C ASP A 52 -7.06 -7.06 -24.49
N GLN A 53 -7.64 -8.19 -24.09
CA GLN A 53 -8.77 -8.81 -24.77
C GLN A 53 -9.99 -7.87 -24.80
N ASN A 54 -10.34 -7.24 -23.68
CA ASN A 54 -11.43 -6.27 -23.64
C ASN A 54 -11.15 -5.03 -24.49
N ALA A 55 -9.88 -4.60 -24.57
CA ALA A 55 -9.46 -3.51 -25.41
C ALA A 55 -9.68 -3.83 -26.90
N GLU A 56 -9.25 -5.00 -27.36
CA GLU A 56 -9.44 -5.43 -28.75
C GLU A 56 -10.91 -5.53 -29.16
N GLU A 57 -11.77 -5.97 -28.25
CA GLU A 57 -13.22 -6.03 -28.48
C GLU A 57 -13.85 -4.65 -28.60
N SER A 58 -13.37 -3.68 -27.83
CA SER A 58 -13.87 -2.29 -27.84
C SER A 58 -13.43 -1.53 -29.08
N GLU A 59 -12.22 -1.74 -29.59
CA GLU A 59 -11.69 -1.07 -30.78
C GLU A 59 -12.46 -1.41 -32.07
N LYS A 60 -13.21 -2.50 -32.08
CA LYS A 60 -14.02 -2.93 -33.23
C LYS A 60 -15.25 -2.04 -33.51
N ARG A 61 -15.46 -0.97 -32.72
CA ARG A 61 -16.68 -0.12 -32.77
C ARG A 61 -16.48 1.40 -32.81
N PRO A 62 -15.53 2.00 -33.54
CA PRO A 62 -15.54 3.45 -33.67
C PRO A 62 -16.56 3.85 -34.75
N GLU A 63 -17.65 4.48 -34.37
CA GLU A 63 -18.48 5.24 -35.30
C GLU A 63 -17.79 6.58 -35.60
N SER A 64 -17.71 6.95 -36.88
CA SER A 64 -16.90 8.10 -37.37
C SER A 64 -17.31 9.49 -36.84
N TRP A 65 -18.40 9.60 -36.09
CA TRP A 65 -18.89 10.82 -35.46
C TRP A 65 -18.65 10.88 -33.93
N ASP A 66 -18.05 9.83 -33.37
CA ASP A 66 -17.78 9.76 -31.92
C ASP A 66 -16.54 10.59 -31.55
N THR A 67 -16.75 11.65 -30.78
CA THR A 67 -15.70 12.58 -30.31
C THR A 67 -15.06 12.13 -28.99
N ARG A 68 -15.49 10.99 -28.43
CA ARG A 68 -14.92 10.44 -27.21
C ARG A 68 -13.50 9.91 -27.44
N LEU A 69 -12.72 9.88 -26.36
CA LEU A 69 -11.33 9.45 -26.40
C LEU A 69 -11.22 7.93 -26.64
N THR A 70 -10.43 7.54 -27.60
CA THR A 70 -10.13 6.14 -27.90
C THR A 70 -8.97 5.61 -27.02
N TYR A 71 -8.68 4.31 -27.08
CA TYR A 71 -7.49 3.75 -26.46
C TYR A 71 -6.20 4.42 -26.95
N ALA A 72 -6.09 4.73 -28.26
CA ALA A 72 -4.94 5.40 -28.82
C ALA A 72 -4.72 6.81 -28.24
N ASP A 73 -5.82 7.56 -28.01
CA ASP A 73 -5.76 8.89 -27.38
C ASP A 73 -5.30 8.79 -25.93
N VAL A 74 -5.79 7.80 -25.19
CA VAL A 74 -5.38 7.57 -23.79
C VAL A 74 -3.95 7.07 -23.73
N ASP A 75 -3.50 6.24 -24.65
CA ASP A 75 -2.10 5.84 -24.77
C ASP A 75 -1.17 7.02 -25.05
N ALA A 76 -1.59 7.96 -25.89
CA ALA A 76 -0.84 9.20 -26.11
C ALA A 76 -0.71 10.01 -24.80
N LYS A 77 -1.79 10.15 -24.04
CA LYS A 77 -1.76 10.80 -22.70
C LYS A 77 -0.86 10.06 -21.70
N TYR A 78 -0.85 8.73 -21.74
CA TYR A 78 0.07 7.93 -20.93
C TYR A 78 1.54 8.19 -21.31
N GLN A 79 1.87 8.29 -22.62
CA GLN A 79 3.22 8.60 -23.06
C GLN A 79 3.64 10.02 -22.67
N GLU A 80 2.73 11.00 -22.77
CA GLU A 80 2.93 12.36 -22.29
C GLU A 80 3.27 12.38 -20.80
N PHE A 81 2.42 11.78 -19.97
CA PHE A 81 2.66 11.59 -18.54
C PHE A 81 4.04 10.99 -18.26
N ARG A 82 4.41 9.90 -18.95
CA ARG A 82 5.72 9.28 -18.78
C ARG A 82 6.89 10.19 -19.13
N ASN A 83 6.77 10.95 -20.22
CA ASN A 83 7.82 11.86 -20.66
C ASN A 83 8.02 13.02 -19.70
N GLU A 84 6.95 13.59 -19.18
CA GLU A 84 6.99 14.65 -18.18
C GLU A 84 7.68 14.19 -16.88
N ASN A 85 7.38 12.98 -16.44
CA ASN A 85 7.88 12.45 -15.15
C ASN A 85 9.28 11.82 -15.25
N LYS A 86 9.86 11.62 -16.42
CA LYS A 86 11.23 11.11 -16.58
C LYS A 86 12.27 11.90 -15.79
N LYS A 87 12.15 13.23 -15.78
CA LYS A 87 13.07 14.12 -15.04
C LYS A 87 12.90 13.98 -13.54
N GLU A 88 11.65 13.87 -13.07
CA GLU A 88 11.33 13.73 -11.66
C GLU A 88 11.86 12.40 -11.11
N VAL A 89 11.55 11.28 -11.78
CA VAL A 89 12.07 9.97 -11.42
C VAL A 89 13.61 9.94 -11.45
N SER A 90 14.25 10.59 -12.43
CA SER A 90 15.73 10.64 -12.48
C SER A 90 16.33 11.46 -11.34
N TYR A 91 15.65 12.52 -10.91
CA TYR A 91 16.05 13.30 -9.73
C TYR A 91 15.97 12.44 -8.46
N LEU A 92 14.88 11.67 -8.29
CA LEU A 92 14.70 10.78 -7.15
C LEU A 92 15.79 9.69 -7.09
N VAL A 93 16.11 9.10 -8.24
CA VAL A 93 17.22 8.13 -8.35
C VAL A 93 18.52 8.76 -7.87
N LYS A 94 18.83 9.97 -8.32
CA LYS A 94 20.05 10.67 -7.91
C LYS A 94 20.05 10.96 -6.39
N GLU A 95 18.94 11.40 -5.84
CA GLU A 95 18.82 11.65 -4.41
C GLU A 95 18.99 10.37 -3.58
N PHE A 96 18.37 9.27 -4.03
CA PHE A 96 18.51 7.96 -3.42
C PHE A 96 19.99 7.49 -3.41
N GLU A 97 20.67 7.56 -4.55
CA GLU A 97 22.08 7.16 -4.65
C GLU A 97 22.98 8.03 -3.75
N CYS A 98 22.70 9.33 -3.65
CA CYS A 98 23.42 10.21 -2.74
C CYS A 98 23.20 9.80 -1.27
N ARG A 99 21.98 9.51 -0.84
CA ARG A 99 21.68 9.06 0.52
C ARG A 99 22.29 7.70 0.81
N LYS A 100 22.13 6.73 -0.09
CA LYS A 100 22.76 5.40 0.02
C LYS A 100 24.26 5.50 0.19
N SER A 101 24.91 6.36 -0.57
CA SER A 101 26.37 6.60 -0.45
C SER A 101 26.74 7.26 0.87
N ALA A 102 25.94 8.23 1.34
CA ALA A 102 26.16 8.89 2.62
C ALA A 102 26.00 7.91 3.80
N ASP A 103 24.98 7.05 3.76
CA ASP A 103 24.74 6.03 4.79
C ASP A 103 25.82 4.94 4.77
N ALA A 104 26.28 4.53 3.59
CA ALA A 104 27.40 3.62 3.46
C ALA A 104 28.68 4.23 4.08
N TYR A 105 28.94 5.50 3.79
CA TYR A 105 30.07 6.22 4.40
C TYR A 105 29.93 6.33 5.92
N ALA A 106 28.75 6.66 6.43
CA ALA A 106 28.50 6.75 7.88
C ALA A 106 28.67 5.41 8.60
N ARG A 107 28.39 4.29 7.93
CA ARG A 107 28.59 2.92 8.46
C ARG A 107 30.03 2.42 8.28
N THR A 108 30.85 3.13 7.53
CA THR A 108 32.24 2.75 7.29
C THR A 108 33.03 2.76 8.59
N SER A 109 33.62 1.65 8.96
CA SER A 109 34.53 1.53 10.08
C SER A 109 35.96 1.29 9.60
N THR A 110 36.90 1.78 10.37
CA THR A 110 38.33 1.51 10.13
C THR A 110 38.78 0.32 10.98
N ALA A 111 39.26 -0.73 10.34
CA ALA A 111 39.86 -1.88 11.04
C ALA A 111 41.35 -1.95 10.78
N LYS A 112 42.09 -2.44 11.77
CA LYS A 112 43.53 -2.75 11.60
C LYS A 112 43.64 -4.04 10.79
N THR A 113 44.43 -4.03 9.73
CA THR A 113 44.58 -5.19 8.82
C THR A 113 45.50 -6.30 9.36
N GLY A 114 46.18 -6.07 10.46
CA GLY A 114 47.28 -6.96 10.93
C GLY A 114 48.57 -6.83 10.13
N VAL A 115 48.59 -6.07 9.04
CA VAL A 115 49.79 -5.82 8.21
C VAL A 115 50.45 -4.54 8.67
N LEU A 116 51.77 -4.61 8.94
CA LEU A 116 52.56 -3.44 9.35
C LEU A 116 52.57 -2.37 8.25
N ASP A 117 52.37 -1.13 8.66
CA ASP A 117 52.59 0.03 7.79
C ASP A 117 54.06 0.44 7.86
N THR A 118 54.79 0.07 6.84
CA THR A 118 56.25 0.35 6.77
C THR A 118 56.58 1.83 6.84
N SER A 119 55.66 2.70 6.42
CA SER A 119 55.84 4.16 6.51
C SER A 119 55.78 4.70 7.94
N LYS A 120 55.13 3.97 8.84
CA LYS A 120 54.96 4.31 10.26
C LYS A 120 55.91 3.57 11.19
N LEU A 121 56.73 2.67 10.69
CA LEU A 121 57.68 1.90 11.51
C LEU A 121 58.64 2.78 12.31
N HIS A 122 58.96 3.96 11.83
CA HIS A 122 59.86 4.87 12.56
C HIS A 122 59.21 5.44 13.85
N THR A 123 57.88 5.36 13.98
CA THR A 123 57.13 5.85 15.16
C THR A 123 56.94 4.76 16.24
N TYR A 124 57.50 3.57 16.08
CA TYR A 124 57.25 2.40 16.96
C TYR A 124 57.49 2.65 18.46
N LYS A 125 58.37 3.60 18.79
CA LYS A 125 58.68 3.99 20.18
C LYS A 125 57.61 4.90 20.82
N HIS A 126 56.76 5.50 20.02
CA HIS A 126 55.86 6.55 20.47
C HIS A 126 54.38 6.34 20.03
N SER A 127 54.11 5.32 19.21
CA SER A 127 52.79 5.02 18.69
C SER A 127 52.58 3.54 18.59
N GLU A 128 51.47 3.05 19.13
CA GLU A 128 50.99 1.68 18.97
C GLU A 128 50.23 1.43 17.65
N ASP A 129 50.01 2.49 16.86
CA ASP A 129 49.25 2.43 15.61
C ASP A 129 50.14 2.19 14.39
N LEU A 130 50.79 1.03 14.39
CA LEU A 130 51.74 0.62 13.36
C LEU A 130 51.15 -0.20 12.23
N PHE A 131 49.86 -0.49 12.28
CA PHE A 131 49.21 -1.34 11.31
C PHE A 131 48.47 -0.52 10.24
N LYS A 132 48.49 -1.04 9.01
CA LYS A 132 47.65 -0.50 7.93
C LYS A 132 46.18 -0.61 8.34
N ARG A 133 45.41 0.42 8.03
CA ARG A 133 43.99 0.43 8.24
C ARG A 133 43.26 0.19 6.91
N ILE A 134 42.20 -0.57 6.99
CA ILE A 134 41.26 -0.77 5.88
C ILE A 134 39.90 -0.23 6.28
N SER A 135 39.25 0.43 5.36
CA SER A 135 37.85 0.83 5.54
C SER A 135 36.94 -0.34 5.19
N ILE A 136 36.19 -0.80 6.18
CA ILE A 136 35.18 -1.84 5.99
C ILE A 136 33.82 -1.14 5.91
N VAL A 137 33.15 -1.32 4.78
CA VAL A 137 31.76 -0.91 4.61
C VAL A 137 30.91 -2.15 4.86
N PRO A 138 30.13 -2.21 5.95
CA PRO A 138 29.22 -3.32 6.17
C PRO A 138 28.16 -3.37 5.07
N ASP A 139 27.79 -4.57 4.65
CA ASP A 139 26.70 -4.75 3.71
C ASP A 139 25.41 -4.11 4.25
N GLY A 140 24.81 -3.26 3.46
CA GLY A 140 23.50 -2.69 3.77
C GLY A 140 22.42 -3.76 3.67
N LYS A 141 21.37 -3.65 4.50
CA LYS A 141 20.18 -4.49 4.33
C LYS A 141 19.49 -4.12 3.03
N ASN A 142 19.20 -5.12 2.18
CA ASN A 142 18.45 -4.89 0.97
C ASN A 142 16.94 -4.78 1.29
N HIS A 143 16.30 -3.88 0.59
CA HIS A 143 14.90 -3.52 0.79
C HIS A 143 14.02 -4.02 -0.36
N GLY A 144 12.80 -4.45 -0.02
CA GLY A 144 11.74 -4.72 -0.99
C GLY A 144 10.50 -3.90 -0.67
N MET A 145 9.62 -3.74 -1.65
CA MET A 145 8.41 -2.93 -1.56
C MET A 145 7.17 -3.76 -1.87
N ILE A 146 6.14 -3.63 -1.05
CA ILE A 146 4.80 -4.14 -1.34
C ILE A 146 3.85 -2.94 -1.32
N PHE A 147 3.12 -2.74 -2.39
CA PHE A 147 2.10 -1.71 -2.48
C PHE A 147 0.71 -2.35 -2.41
N ILE A 148 -0.14 -1.84 -1.54
CA ILE A 148 -1.56 -2.18 -1.47
C ILE A 148 -2.34 -0.95 -1.96
N LEU A 149 -3.00 -1.09 -3.09
CA LEU A 149 -3.78 -0.04 -3.72
C LEU A 149 -5.26 -0.26 -3.44
N ASP A 150 -5.91 0.79 -2.97
CA ASP A 150 -7.34 0.83 -2.83
C ASP A 150 -8.02 0.92 -4.20
N TRP A 151 -8.82 -0.09 -4.53
CA TRP A 151 -9.58 -0.18 -5.78
C TRP A 151 -11.08 -0.16 -5.48
N SER A 152 -11.51 0.77 -4.61
CA SER A 152 -12.89 0.90 -4.14
C SER A 152 -13.65 2.02 -4.84
N GLY A 153 -14.98 2.02 -4.70
CA GLY A 153 -15.86 2.99 -5.32
C GLY A 153 -15.61 4.44 -4.90
N SER A 154 -15.13 4.66 -3.66
CA SER A 154 -14.78 6.00 -3.16
C SER A 154 -13.58 6.61 -3.88
N MET A 155 -12.69 5.77 -4.39
CA MET A 155 -11.49 6.20 -5.13
C MET A 155 -11.77 6.73 -6.54
N GLN A 156 -13.01 6.73 -7.04
CA GLN A 156 -13.34 7.04 -8.42
C GLN A 156 -12.68 8.33 -8.96
N TYR A 157 -12.62 9.36 -8.15
CA TYR A 157 -12.02 10.65 -8.56
C TYR A 157 -10.52 10.73 -8.29
N GLU A 158 -10.03 9.98 -7.33
CA GLU A 158 -8.64 9.95 -6.91
C GLU A 158 -7.81 8.82 -7.53
N ILE A 159 -8.47 7.87 -8.24
CA ILE A 159 -7.79 6.67 -8.75
C ILE A 159 -6.72 7.01 -9.80
N LEU A 160 -7.00 7.88 -10.75
CA LEU A 160 -6.04 8.24 -11.80
C LEU A 160 -4.83 9.00 -11.23
N PRO A 161 -4.97 10.05 -10.40
CA PRO A 161 -3.85 10.65 -9.70
C PRO A 161 -3.05 9.65 -8.86
N THR A 162 -3.72 8.75 -8.14
CA THR A 162 -3.06 7.72 -7.32
C THR A 162 -2.26 6.74 -8.17
N VAL A 163 -2.83 6.26 -9.27
CA VAL A 163 -2.14 5.39 -10.23
C VAL A 163 -0.93 6.10 -10.83
N LYS A 164 -1.03 7.37 -11.23
CA LYS A 164 0.12 8.15 -11.72
C LYS A 164 1.26 8.18 -10.68
N GLN A 165 0.95 8.41 -9.39
CA GLN A 165 1.95 8.38 -8.32
C GLN A 165 2.57 7.00 -8.13
N LEU A 166 1.74 5.95 -8.13
CA LEU A 166 2.19 4.57 -8.04
C LEU A 166 3.14 4.22 -9.19
N LEU A 167 2.82 4.62 -10.43
CA LEU A 167 3.66 4.40 -11.60
C LEU A 167 5.02 5.13 -11.49
N ASN A 168 5.05 6.32 -10.90
CA ASN A 168 6.31 7.04 -10.62
C ASN A 168 7.16 6.32 -9.56
N LEU A 169 6.54 5.84 -8.47
CA LEU A 169 7.20 5.07 -7.42
C LEU A 169 7.77 3.75 -7.96
N THR A 170 7.00 3.01 -8.72
CA THR A 170 7.43 1.73 -9.28
C THR A 170 8.50 1.92 -10.38
N ALA A 171 8.42 2.98 -11.18
CA ALA A 171 9.47 3.36 -12.13
C ALA A 171 10.78 3.71 -11.41
N PHE A 172 10.71 4.41 -10.28
CA PHE A 172 11.85 4.65 -9.42
C PHE A 172 12.43 3.34 -8.88
N CYS A 173 11.60 2.47 -8.25
CA CYS A 173 12.04 1.17 -7.72
C CYS A 173 12.72 0.33 -8.80
N LYS A 174 12.17 0.30 -10.02
CA LYS A 174 12.77 -0.45 -11.14
C LYS A 174 14.13 0.10 -11.54
N LYS A 175 14.31 1.44 -11.56
CA LYS A 175 15.61 2.07 -11.89
C LYS A 175 16.68 1.80 -10.83
N VAL A 176 16.33 1.79 -9.55
CA VAL A 176 17.27 1.51 -8.44
C VAL A 176 17.33 0.04 -8.06
N GLN A 177 16.68 -0.84 -8.84
CA GLN A 177 16.66 -2.29 -8.66
C GLN A 177 16.11 -2.75 -7.30
N ILE A 178 15.14 -2.03 -6.73
CA ILE A 178 14.40 -2.45 -5.56
C ILE A 178 13.27 -3.38 -6.00
N PRO A 179 13.22 -4.64 -5.55
CA PRO A 179 12.11 -5.54 -5.84
C PRO A 179 10.79 -4.99 -5.30
N PHE A 180 9.73 -5.12 -6.09
CA PHE A 180 8.39 -4.70 -5.66
C PHE A 180 7.29 -5.55 -6.26
N GLU A 181 6.16 -5.59 -5.55
CA GLU A 181 4.86 -6.10 -6.00
C GLU A 181 3.78 -5.08 -5.69
N VAL A 182 2.82 -4.94 -6.59
CA VAL A 182 1.66 -4.07 -6.42
C VAL A 182 0.39 -4.90 -6.45
N TYR A 183 -0.36 -4.85 -5.37
CA TYR A 183 -1.65 -5.52 -5.26
C TYR A 183 -2.76 -4.48 -5.12
N ALA A 184 -3.84 -4.67 -5.87
CA ALA A 184 -5.09 -3.96 -5.66
C ALA A 184 -6.13 -4.94 -5.14
N PHE A 185 -6.90 -4.56 -4.14
CA PHE A 185 -7.96 -5.42 -3.60
C PHE A 185 -9.29 -5.18 -4.29
N THR A 186 -10.07 -6.24 -4.50
CA THR A 186 -11.40 -6.20 -5.13
C THR A 186 -12.32 -7.30 -4.63
N ASN A 187 -13.62 -7.07 -4.77
CA ASN A 187 -14.67 -8.08 -4.60
C ASN A 187 -15.33 -8.45 -5.94
N GLU A 188 -14.83 -7.93 -7.06
CA GLU A 188 -15.50 -8.05 -8.37
C GLU A 188 -14.84 -9.05 -9.32
N TRP A 189 -13.62 -9.52 -9.03
CA TRP A 189 -12.86 -10.37 -9.96
C TRP A 189 -13.58 -11.68 -10.31
N GLN A 190 -14.43 -12.20 -9.44
CA GLN A 190 -15.24 -13.37 -9.73
C GLN A 190 -16.15 -13.20 -10.95
N ARG A 191 -16.52 -11.95 -11.29
CA ARG A 191 -17.29 -11.65 -12.50
C ARG A 191 -16.44 -11.90 -13.76
N ALA A 192 -15.17 -11.48 -13.75
CA ALA A 192 -14.25 -11.77 -14.85
C ALA A 192 -14.07 -13.29 -15.04
N ILE A 193 -13.85 -14.03 -13.95
CA ILE A 193 -13.71 -15.51 -14.00
C ILE A 193 -14.91 -16.13 -14.69
N ARG A 194 -16.14 -15.78 -14.31
CA ARG A 194 -17.35 -16.33 -14.91
C ARG A 194 -17.47 -16.03 -16.42
N VAL A 195 -17.12 -14.81 -16.82
CA VAL A 195 -17.13 -14.45 -18.24
C VAL A 195 -16.07 -15.23 -19.01
N MET A 196 -14.87 -15.39 -18.46
CA MET A 196 -13.81 -16.22 -19.05
C MET A 196 -14.24 -17.68 -19.22
N GLU A 197 -15.06 -18.20 -18.30
CA GLU A 197 -15.62 -19.55 -18.33
C GLU A 197 -16.87 -19.68 -19.24
N GLY A 198 -17.26 -18.61 -19.92
CA GLY A 198 -18.43 -18.60 -20.80
C GLY A 198 -19.79 -18.65 -20.09
N GLN A 199 -19.80 -18.32 -18.78
CA GLN A 199 -21.01 -18.28 -18.00
C GLN A 199 -21.72 -16.92 -18.24
N SER A 200 -23.05 -16.95 -18.33
CA SER A 200 -23.84 -15.69 -18.34
C SER A 200 -23.68 -14.97 -17.01
N GLN A 201 -23.54 -13.63 -17.06
CA GLN A 201 -23.53 -12.83 -15.83
C GLN A 201 -24.88 -13.03 -15.11
N PRO A 202 -24.90 -13.49 -13.87
CA PRO A 202 -26.14 -13.53 -13.10
C PRO A 202 -26.57 -12.09 -12.80
N ASP A 203 -27.88 -11.85 -12.73
CA ASP A 203 -28.40 -10.59 -12.26
C ASP A 203 -27.78 -10.19 -10.91
N TYR A 204 -27.48 -8.92 -10.72
CA TYR A 204 -26.82 -8.36 -9.53
C TYR A 204 -27.42 -8.84 -8.19
N TYR A 205 -28.71 -9.23 -8.18
CA TYR A 205 -29.41 -9.75 -7.00
C TYR A 205 -29.20 -11.24 -6.72
N TYR A 206 -28.78 -12.05 -7.70
CA TYR A 206 -28.53 -13.49 -7.55
C TYR A 206 -27.15 -13.84 -6.98
N TYR A 207 -26.25 -12.87 -6.83
CA TYR A 207 -24.91 -13.03 -6.28
C TYR A 207 -24.88 -13.46 -4.79
N ARG A 208 -26.04 -13.57 -4.13
CA ARG A 208 -26.14 -13.84 -2.70
C ARG A 208 -26.39 -15.29 -2.31
N GLU A 209 -26.33 -16.24 -3.22
CA GLU A 209 -26.07 -17.62 -2.80
C GLU A 209 -24.60 -17.77 -2.41
N ARG A 210 -24.29 -17.21 -1.26
CA ARG A 210 -22.97 -17.28 -0.64
C ARG A 210 -22.65 -18.72 -0.32
N ASN A 211 -21.91 -19.37 -1.18
CA ASN A 211 -21.23 -20.61 -0.85
C ASN A 211 -20.14 -20.28 0.15
N TYR A 212 -20.45 -20.36 1.44
CA TYR A 212 -19.50 -20.19 2.53
C TYR A 212 -18.50 -21.34 2.55
N VAL A 213 -17.66 -21.42 1.51
CA VAL A 213 -16.62 -22.44 1.41
C VAL A 213 -15.45 -22.01 2.26
N GLY A 214 -14.87 -22.95 3.00
CA GLY A 214 -13.66 -22.70 3.79
C GLY A 214 -13.88 -21.91 5.10
N ILE A 215 -15.14 -21.71 5.54
CA ILE A 215 -15.41 -21.04 6.80
C ILE A 215 -15.23 -21.98 7.99
N GLU A 216 -14.36 -21.60 8.93
CA GLU A 216 -14.09 -22.34 10.16
C GLU A 216 -14.52 -21.55 11.39
N LYS A 217 -15.07 -22.24 12.40
CA LYS A 217 -15.51 -21.61 13.66
C LYS A 217 -14.33 -20.95 14.38
N GLY A 218 -14.49 -19.67 14.73
CA GLY A 218 -13.49 -18.88 15.46
C GLY A 218 -12.37 -18.30 14.60
N TYR A 219 -12.34 -18.58 13.30
CA TYR A 219 -11.36 -17.98 12.38
C TYR A 219 -11.97 -16.85 11.58
N LEU A 220 -11.13 -15.85 11.27
CA LEU A 220 -11.50 -14.77 10.35
C LEU A 220 -11.83 -15.37 8.99
N TYR A 221 -12.91 -14.89 8.39
CA TYR A 221 -13.38 -15.33 7.09
C TYR A 221 -12.97 -14.30 6.02
N LEU A 222 -12.07 -14.69 5.15
CA LEU A 222 -11.54 -13.83 4.09
C LEU A 222 -12.41 -13.82 2.83
N ALA A 223 -13.62 -14.37 2.90
CA ALA A 223 -14.58 -14.45 1.79
C ALA A 223 -13.95 -15.02 0.50
N GLU A 224 -13.31 -16.20 0.60
CA GLU A 224 -12.75 -16.92 -0.55
C GLU A 224 -13.81 -17.02 -1.67
N GLY A 225 -13.48 -16.55 -2.88
CA GLY A 225 -14.39 -16.47 -4.01
C GLY A 225 -15.09 -15.12 -4.20
N GLU A 226 -15.03 -14.20 -3.24
CA GLU A 226 -15.45 -12.80 -3.42
C GLU A 226 -14.26 -11.86 -3.33
N PHE A 227 -13.38 -12.03 -2.34
CA PHE A 227 -12.19 -11.21 -2.15
C PHE A 227 -11.01 -11.72 -2.99
N HIS A 228 -10.40 -10.82 -3.75
CA HIS A 228 -9.19 -11.09 -4.51
C HIS A 228 -8.18 -9.96 -4.37
N LEU A 229 -6.91 -10.31 -4.45
CA LEU A 229 -5.79 -9.38 -4.62
C LEU A 229 -5.30 -9.47 -6.07
N MET A 230 -5.54 -8.43 -6.84
CA MET A 230 -5.05 -8.30 -8.20
C MET A 230 -3.59 -7.86 -8.18
N ASN A 231 -2.65 -8.70 -8.63
CA ASN A 231 -1.26 -8.30 -8.79
C ASN A 231 -1.12 -7.43 -10.04
N PHE A 232 -1.22 -6.12 -9.88
CA PHE A 232 -1.20 -5.18 -10.99
C PHE A 232 0.19 -4.97 -11.60
N LEU A 233 1.24 -4.97 -10.78
CA LEU A 233 2.61 -4.76 -11.22
C LEU A 233 3.56 -5.66 -10.43
N SER A 234 4.50 -6.27 -11.14
CA SER A 234 5.57 -7.07 -10.54
C SER A 234 6.93 -6.66 -11.08
N SER A 235 7.90 -6.45 -10.19
CA SER A 235 9.28 -6.17 -10.55
C SER A 235 9.96 -7.34 -11.28
N ARG A 236 9.42 -8.56 -11.14
CA ARG A 236 9.90 -9.79 -11.78
C ARG A 236 9.60 -9.86 -13.28
N SER A 237 8.73 -8.96 -13.77
CA SER A 237 8.41 -8.87 -15.19
C SER A 237 9.57 -8.30 -16.01
N ASN A 238 9.65 -8.73 -17.26
CA ASN A 238 10.58 -8.12 -18.21
C ASN A 238 10.16 -6.66 -18.55
N PRO A 239 11.04 -5.86 -19.17
CA PRO A 239 10.74 -4.45 -19.46
C PRO A 239 9.51 -4.23 -20.35
N LYS A 240 9.24 -5.14 -21.29
CA LYS A 240 8.09 -5.05 -22.20
C LYS A 240 6.78 -5.30 -21.47
N ASP A 241 6.75 -6.34 -20.65
CA ASP A 241 5.57 -6.66 -19.83
C ASP A 241 5.31 -5.58 -18.79
N TYR A 242 6.36 -5.04 -18.15
CA TYR A 242 6.22 -3.94 -17.22
C TYR A 242 5.58 -2.71 -17.88
N GLU A 243 6.01 -2.35 -19.08
CA GLU A 243 5.43 -1.24 -19.83
C GLU A 243 3.96 -1.49 -20.19
N ARG A 244 3.65 -2.70 -20.62
CA ARG A 244 2.27 -3.16 -20.88
C ARG A 244 1.39 -3.03 -19.64
N MET A 245 1.86 -3.52 -18.49
CA MET A 245 1.15 -3.44 -17.22
C MET A 245 0.87 -1.99 -16.82
N CYS A 246 1.88 -1.12 -16.88
CA CYS A 246 1.72 0.30 -16.54
C CYS A 246 0.68 0.99 -17.44
N ARG A 247 0.73 0.74 -18.73
CA ARG A 247 -0.22 1.29 -19.72
C ARG A 247 -1.64 0.81 -19.42
N ASN A 248 -1.82 -0.48 -19.17
CA ASN A 248 -3.14 -1.07 -18.95
C ASN A 248 -3.79 -0.53 -17.67
N ILE A 249 -3.05 -0.44 -16.57
CA ILE A 249 -3.59 0.16 -15.33
C ILE A 249 -3.92 1.64 -15.53
N PHE A 250 -3.11 2.37 -16.30
CA PHE A 250 -3.41 3.76 -16.62
C PHE A 250 -4.71 3.88 -17.43
N ARG A 251 -4.95 3.00 -18.41
CA ARG A 251 -6.20 2.94 -19.19
C ARG A 251 -7.41 2.70 -18.31
N GLU A 252 -7.35 1.71 -17.42
CA GLU A 252 -8.44 1.40 -16.47
C GLU A 252 -8.70 2.59 -15.54
N ALA A 253 -7.68 3.17 -14.92
CA ALA A 253 -7.82 4.34 -14.06
C ALA A 253 -8.39 5.55 -14.82
N TYR A 254 -8.01 5.72 -16.09
CA TYR A 254 -8.51 6.79 -16.94
C TYR A 254 -10.01 6.62 -17.25
N ALA A 255 -10.46 5.38 -17.52
CA ALA A 255 -11.86 5.08 -17.79
C ALA A 255 -12.78 5.41 -16.59
N PHE A 256 -12.31 5.23 -15.36
CA PHE A 256 -13.05 5.62 -14.16
C PHE A 256 -13.13 7.13 -13.95
N SER A 257 -12.04 7.83 -14.17
CA SER A 257 -11.93 9.27 -13.91
C SER A 257 -12.54 10.13 -15.01
N CYS A 258 -12.51 9.63 -16.26
CA CYS A 258 -12.97 10.35 -17.44
C CYS A 258 -14.12 9.60 -18.12
N ARG A 259 -15.35 10.09 -17.96
CA ARG A 259 -16.54 9.48 -18.59
C ARG A 259 -16.61 9.71 -20.11
N ASN A 260 -15.65 10.39 -20.70
CA ASN A 260 -15.58 10.71 -22.13
C ASN A 260 -14.63 9.77 -22.91
N THR A 261 -14.71 8.47 -22.63
CA THR A 261 -13.98 7.43 -23.38
C THR A 261 -14.93 6.59 -24.22
N THR A 262 -14.43 6.05 -25.34
CA THR A 262 -15.18 5.13 -26.20
C THR A 262 -15.26 3.73 -25.61
N TYR A 263 -14.46 3.46 -24.59
CA TYR A 263 -14.38 2.19 -23.87
C TYR A 263 -14.80 2.34 -22.41
N HIS A 264 -15.15 1.24 -21.80
CA HIS A 264 -15.39 1.11 -20.36
C HIS A 264 -14.25 0.35 -19.72
N TYR A 265 -14.16 0.43 -18.38
CA TYR A 265 -13.27 -0.43 -17.61
C TYR A 265 -13.62 -1.92 -17.82
N SER A 266 -12.63 -2.78 -17.66
CA SER A 266 -12.76 -4.22 -17.89
C SER A 266 -13.64 -4.87 -16.82
N ILE A 267 -14.45 -5.86 -17.23
CA ILE A 267 -15.30 -6.64 -16.31
C ILE A 267 -14.42 -7.29 -15.24
N GLY A 268 -14.85 -7.19 -13.98
CA GLY A 268 -14.11 -7.72 -12.82
C GLY A 268 -13.08 -6.74 -12.24
N LEU A 269 -12.85 -5.60 -12.93
CA LEU A 269 -12.01 -4.51 -12.42
C LEU A 269 -12.85 -3.31 -11.95
N GLU A 270 -14.14 -3.48 -11.77
CA GLU A 270 -15.01 -2.42 -11.26
C GLU A 270 -14.55 -1.93 -9.88
N LEU A 271 -14.67 -0.63 -9.65
CA LEU A 271 -14.51 -0.05 -8.32
C LEU A 271 -15.73 -0.42 -7.46
N SER A 272 -15.51 -1.13 -6.35
CA SER A 272 -16.58 -1.67 -5.52
C SER A 272 -16.33 -1.45 -4.04
N GLY A 273 -16.45 -2.51 -3.22
CA GLY A 273 -16.22 -2.47 -1.79
C GLY A 273 -14.75 -2.26 -1.40
N THR A 274 -14.52 -2.06 -0.11
CA THR A 274 -13.18 -1.79 0.44
C THR A 274 -12.73 -2.93 1.38
N PRO A 275 -12.34 -4.12 0.88
CA PRO A 275 -11.84 -5.22 1.71
C PRO A 275 -10.37 -5.00 2.14
N LEU A 276 -10.08 -3.84 2.71
CA LEU A 276 -8.75 -3.47 3.17
C LEU A 276 -8.28 -4.35 4.35
N ASN A 277 -9.20 -4.74 5.24
CA ASN A 277 -8.88 -5.63 6.36
C ASN A 277 -8.35 -6.97 5.87
N GLU A 278 -9.01 -7.56 4.90
CA GLU A 278 -8.63 -8.81 4.24
C GLU A 278 -7.26 -8.64 3.57
N ALA A 279 -7.05 -7.55 2.85
CA ALA A 279 -5.77 -7.25 2.20
C ALA A 279 -4.62 -7.12 3.22
N VAL A 280 -4.86 -6.47 4.36
CA VAL A 280 -3.86 -6.36 5.45
C VAL A 280 -3.57 -7.73 6.07
N ILE A 281 -4.58 -8.55 6.32
CA ILE A 281 -4.39 -9.91 6.87
C ILE A 281 -3.57 -10.75 5.90
N MET A 282 -3.80 -10.64 4.59
CA MET A 282 -3.05 -11.35 3.56
C MET A 282 -1.54 -11.04 3.58
N LEU A 283 -1.12 -9.89 4.09
CA LEU A 283 0.30 -9.58 4.27
C LEU A 283 1.05 -10.61 5.13
N ASN A 284 0.36 -11.27 6.06
CA ASN A 284 0.94 -12.35 6.86
C ASN A 284 1.46 -13.55 6.03
N TYR A 285 0.93 -13.73 4.82
CA TYR A 285 1.30 -14.80 3.89
C TYR A 285 2.15 -14.29 2.74
N ILE A 286 1.87 -13.07 2.26
CA ILE A 286 2.58 -12.44 1.14
C ILE A 286 4.00 -12.06 1.53
N ILE A 287 4.21 -11.45 2.71
CA ILE A 287 5.54 -10.98 3.13
C ILE A 287 6.58 -12.10 3.16
N PRO A 288 6.34 -13.27 3.79
CA PRO A 288 7.30 -14.36 3.78
C PRO A 288 7.57 -14.92 2.37
N SER A 289 6.54 -14.97 1.52
CA SER A 289 6.68 -15.41 0.12
C SER A 289 7.52 -14.43 -0.69
N PHE A 290 7.22 -13.13 -0.59
CA PHE A 290 7.95 -12.06 -1.26
C PHE A 290 9.42 -12.00 -0.84
N LYS A 291 9.71 -12.11 0.46
CA LYS A 291 11.09 -12.14 0.98
C LYS A 291 11.91 -13.29 0.39
N ARG A 292 11.33 -14.49 0.31
CA ARG A 292 12.01 -15.65 -0.28
C ARG A 292 12.23 -15.50 -1.79
N GLN A 293 11.23 -14.97 -2.51
CA GLN A 293 11.30 -14.83 -3.97
C GLN A 293 12.26 -13.72 -4.42
N SER A 294 12.37 -12.67 -3.63
CA SER A 294 13.12 -11.46 -3.97
C SER A 294 14.46 -11.35 -3.23
N ASP A 295 14.76 -12.29 -2.33
CA ASP A 295 15.97 -12.31 -1.49
C ASP A 295 16.20 -10.99 -0.75
N VAL A 296 15.13 -10.44 -0.13
CA VAL A 296 15.19 -9.18 0.61
C VAL A 296 15.12 -9.40 2.12
N GLN A 297 15.82 -8.55 2.87
CA GLN A 297 15.88 -8.63 4.32
C GLN A 297 14.82 -7.76 4.99
N ARG A 298 14.54 -6.60 4.44
CA ARG A 298 13.52 -5.65 4.90
C ARG A 298 12.43 -5.46 3.87
N VAL A 299 11.20 -5.34 4.32
CA VAL A 299 10.05 -5.07 3.47
C VAL A 299 9.37 -3.80 3.97
N ASN A 300 9.10 -2.88 3.05
CA ASN A 300 8.25 -1.73 3.30
C ASN A 300 6.91 -1.97 2.60
N VAL A 301 5.83 -1.94 3.36
CA VAL A 301 4.46 -2.05 2.84
C VAL A 301 3.88 -0.65 2.76
N CYS A 302 3.43 -0.24 1.58
CA CYS A 302 2.77 1.04 1.34
C CYS A 302 1.29 0.81 1.06
N ILE A 303 0.42 1.31 1.92
CA ILE A 303 -1.04 1.24 1.78
C ILE A 303 -1.54 2.59 1.28
N LEU A 304 -2.13 2.60 0.07
CA LEU A 304 -2.68 3.79 -0.58
C LEU A 304 -4.20 3.66 -0.57
N THR A 305 -4.91 4.50 0.20
CA THR A 305 -6.37 4.43 0.36
C THR A 305 -6.97 5.80 0.68
N ASP A 306 -8.23 6.01 0.33
CA ASP A 306 -9.03 7.18 0.71
C ASP A 306 -10.07 6.86 1.78
N GLY A 307 -10.33 5.57 1.98
CA GLY A 307 -11.47 5.08 2.76
C GLY A 307 -11.08 4.23 3.98
N GLU A 308 -12.11 3.76 4.64
CA GLU A 308 -12.06 2.78 5.69
C GLU A 308 -12.43 1.42 5.12
N SER A 309 -11.92 0.36 5.75
CA SER A 309 -12.30 -0.99 5.36
C SER A 309 -13.78 -1.28 5.62
N ASN A 310 -14.36 -2.13 4.79
CA ASN A 310 -15.60 -2.80 5.14
C ASN A 310 -15.41 -3.65 6.40
N SER A 311 -16.52 -3.99 7.07
CA SER A 311 -16.49 -4.94 8.18
C SER A 311 -15.99 -6.30 7.72
N ILE A 312 -15.12 -6.91 8.52
CA ILE A 312 -14.69 -8.29 8.32
C ILE A 312 -15.56 -9.25 9.13
N SER A 313 -15.69 -10.48 8.65
CA SER A 313 -16.47 -11.53 9.30
C SER A 313 -15.57 -12.65 9.85
N TYR A 314 -16.13 -13.45 10.74
CA TYR A 314 -15.52 -14.67 11.27
C TYR A 314 -16.54 -15.80 11.30
N GLY A 315 -16.06 -17.04 11.33
CA GLY A 315 -16.91 -18.23 11.41
C GLY A 315 -17.56 -18.35 12.78
N SER A 316 -18.89 -18.38 12.82
CA SER A 316 -19.67 -18.55 14.04
C SER A 316 -20.72 -19.67 13.86
N SER A 317 -20.97 -20.44 14.93
CA SER A 317 -22.09 -21.36 15.02
C SER A 317 -22.91 -21.06 16.24
N HIS A 318 -24.19 -21.40 16.21
CA HIS A 318 -25.05 -21.36 17.38
C HIS A 318 -25.23 -22.79 17.91
N THR A 319 -25.24 -22.97 19.21
CA THR A 319 -25.62 -24.23 19.84
C THR A 319 -27.11 -24.13 20.15
N TYR A 320 -27.91 -25.11 19.70
CA TYR A 320 -29.32 -25.20 19.98
C TYR A 320 -29.56 -25.79 21.39
N ASP A 321 -30.76 -25.66 21.91
CA ASP A 321 -31.14 -26.18 23.23
C ASP A 321 -31.00 -27.70 23.39
N ASP A 322 -31.04 -28.44 22.26
CA ASP A 322 -30.81 -29.89 22.18
C ASP A 322 -29.31 -30.26 22.18
N GLY A 323 -28.40 -29.29 22.18
CA GLY A 323 -26.95 -29.48 22.13
C GLY A 323 -26.37 -29.62 20.73
N GLU A 324 -27.20 -29.60 19.66
CA GLU A 324 -26.71 -29.61 18.29
C GLU A 324 -26.15 -28.22 17.90
N GLU A 325 -25.03 -28.20 17.17
CA GLU A 325 -24.47 -26.98 16.61
C GLU A 325 -25.02 -26.70 15.22
N SER A 326 -25.40 -25.44 14.97
CA SER A 326 -25.75 -25.00 13.63
C SER A 326 -24.55 -25.07 12.69
N ARG A 327 -24.81 -25.08 11.36
CA ARG A 327 -23.77 -24.87 10.36
C ARG A 327 -23.00 -23.59 10.68
N VAL A 328 -21.66 -23.62 10.54
CA VAL A 328 -20.83 -22.44 10.68
C VAL A 328 -21.17 -21.41 9.58
N THR A 329 -21.46 -20.20 9.98
CA THR A 329 -21.81 -19.09 9.08
C THR A 329 -20.97 -17.85 9.41
N PRO A 330 -20.77 -16.92 8.45
CA PRO A 330 -20.03 -15.70 8.73
C PRO A 330 -20.83 -14.77 9.64
N LYS A 331 -20.17 -14.28 10.68
CA LYS A 331 -20.67 -13.26 11.60
C LYS A 331 -19.73 -12.06 11.55
N THR A 332 -20.28 -10.88 11.35
CA THR A 332 -19.50 -9.64 11.27
C THR A 332 -18.96 -9.22 12.63
N ILE A 333 -17.75 -8.66 12.64
CA ILE A 333 -17.15 -8.05 13.83
C ILE A 333 -17.71 -6.64 13.97
N ASP A 334 -18.57 -6.41 14.99
CA ASP A 334 -19.28 -5.13 15.09
C ASP A 334 -18.85 -4.28 16.29
N TYR A 335 -19.06 -4.70 17.53
CA TYR A 335 -19.14 -3.78 18.67
C TYR A 335 -18.15 -4.06 19.81
N GLY A 336 -16.88 -4.28 19.50
CA GLY A 336 -15.85 -4.41 20.55
C GLY A 336 -15.95 -5.68 21.41
N ASN A 337 -16.78 -6.64 21.03
CA ASN A 337 -16.93 -7.93 21.70
C ASN A 337 -15.98 -9.00 21.18
N CYS A 338 -15.18 -8.67 20.16
CA CYS A 338 -14.21 -9.56 19.57
C CYS A 338 -12.80 -9.18 20.00
N ALA A 339 -11.97 -10.19 20.24
CA ALA A 339 -10.55 -10.06 20.46
C ALA A 339 -9.80 -10.92 19.42
N LEU A 340 -8.83 -10.34 18.75
CA LEU A 340 -7.96 -11.07 17.85
C LEU A 340 -6.89 -11.80 18.64
N ARG A 341 -6.78 -13.10 18.51
CA ARG A 341 -5.70 -13.92 19.09
C ARG A 341 -4.74 -14.36 17.99
N ASP A 342 -3.50 -13.93 18.08
CA ASP A 342 -2.43 -14.40 17.18
C ASP A 342 -1.63 -15.52 17.87
N ARG A 343 -1.85 -16.76 17.46
CA ARG A 343 -1.15 -17.91 18.04
C ARG A 343 0.35 -17.91 17.77
N LYS A 344 0.81 -17.30 16.68
CA LYS A 344 2.24 -17.28 16.33
C LYS A 344 3.05 -16.35 17.21
N THR A 345 2.47 -15.21 17.60
CA THR A 345 3.12 -14.25 18.50
C THR A 345 2.71 -14.44 19.96
N GLY A 346 1.63 -15.19 20.23
CA GLY A 346 1.02 -15.33 21.54
C GLY A 346 0.28 -14.07 22.04
N ARG A 347 0.09 -13.07 21.17
CA ARG A 347 -0.57 -11.81 21.54
C ARG A 347 -2.08 -11.89 21.36
N VAL A 348 -2.78 -11.15 22.22
CA VAL A 348 -4.22 -10.93 22.14
C VAL A 348 -4.45 -9.43 22.00
N TYR A 349 -5.24 -9.06 21.00
CA TYR A 349 -5.67 -7.69 20.74
C TYR A 349 -7.15 -7.60 21.11
N SER A 350 -7.45 -6.92 22.22
CA SER A 350 -8.79 -6.79 22.78
C SER A 350 -9.56 -5.60 22.19
N LYS A 351 -10.88 -5.61 22.38
CA LYS A 351 -11.78 -4.51 21.98
C LYS A 351 -11.75 -4.16 20.50
N MET A 352 -11.72 -5.18 19.67
CA MET A 352 -11.79 -4.99 18.23
C MET A 352 -13.23 -4.67 17.80
N ASP A 353 -13.42 -3.51 17.20
CA ASP A 353 -14.66 -3.07 16.60
C ASP A 353 -14.45 -2.68 15.13
N TYR A 354 -15.50 -2.27 14.45
CA TYR A 354 -15.43 -1.81 13.06
C TYR A 354 -14.36 -0.73 12.84
N HIS A 355 -14.23 0.20 13.77
CA HIS A 355 -13.34 1.35 13.64
C HIS A 355 -11.88 1.03 13.95
N SER A 356 -11.64 0.11 14.85
CA SER A 356 -10.29 -0.27 15.31
C SER A 356 -9.71 -1.47 14.57
N ALA A 357 -10.54 -2.23 13.85
CA ALA A 357 -10.13 -3.48 13.21
C ALA A 357 -8.92 -3.33 12.29
N THR A 358 -8.92 -2.36 11.36
CA THR A 358 -7.80 -2.14 10.44
C THR A 358 -6.50 -1.81 11.18
N ILE A 359 -6.58 -0.95 12.21
CA ILE A 359 -5.43 -0.59 13.05
C ILE A 359 -4.89 -1.83 13.77
N THR A 360 -5.79 -2.65 14.28
CA THR A 360 -5.45 -3.91 14.99
C THR A 360 -4.75 -4.89 14.06
N PHE A 361 -5.24 -5.08 12.83
CA PHE A 361 -4.61 -5.97 11.86
C PHE A 361 -3.23 -5.46 11.40
N ILE A 362 -3.07 -4.15 11.19
CA ILE A 362 -1.77 -3.56 10.86
C ILE A 362 -0.79 -3.77 12.01
N GLN A 363 -1.23 -3.54 13.27
CA GLN A 363 -0.39 -3.78 14.44
C GLN A 363 -0.01 -5.26 14.55
N GLN A 364 -0.94 -6.17 14.30
CA GLN A 364 -0.70 -7.61 14.31
C GLN A 364 0.34 -8.02 13.25
N VAL A 365 0.26 -7.48 12.02
CA VAL A 365 1.25 -7.73 10.97
C VAL A 365 2.64 -7.25 11.39
N ARG A 366 2.76 -6.06 11.98
CA ARG A 366 4.04 -5.53 12.48
C ARG A 366 4.59 -6.32 13.65
N ASP A 367 3.74 -6.79 14.54
CA ASP A 367 4.15 -7.63 15.67
C ASP A 367 4.64 -9.01 15.22
N ARG A 368 4.06 -9.55 14.14
CA ARG A 368 4.49 -10.83 13.56
C ARG A 368 5.74 -10.68 12.69
N HIS A 369 5.94 -9.50 12.09
CA HIS A 369 7.03 -9.18 11.17
C HIS A 369 7.73 -7.88 11.61
N PRO A 370 8.53 -7.89 12.69
CA PRO A 370 9.13 -6.68 13.26
C PRO A 370 10.12 -5.96 12.32
N GLU A 371 10.58 -6.63 11.28
CA GLU A 371 11.43 -6.05 10.24
C GLU A 371 10.65 -5.32 9.14
N VAL A 372 9.32 -5.29 9.23
CA VAL A 372 8.45 -4.68 8.22
C VAL A 372 8.01 -3.30 8.67
N ASN A 373 8.18 -2.31 7.80
CA ASN A 373 7.56 -1.00 7.96
C ASN A 373 6.23 -0.98 7.21
N VAL A 374 5.18 -0.52 7.86
CA VAL A 374 3.87 -0.30 7.24
C VAL A 374 3.61 1.20 7.17
N LEU A 375 3.65 1.73 5.95
CA LEU A 375 3.46 3.15 5.63
C LEU A 375 2.04 3.34 5.09
N GLY A 376 1.26 4.19 5.71
CA GLY A 376 -0.08 4.53 5.25
C GLY A 376 -0.09 5.87 4.50
N PHE A 377 -0.72 5.90 3.33
CA PHE A 377 -0.97 7.12 2.58
C PHE A 377 -2.48 7.29 2.42
N ARG A 378 -3.02 8.30 3.08
CA ARG A 378 -4.45 8.57 3.11
C ARG A 378 -4.80 9.81 2.31
N LEU A 379 -5.57 9.62 1.28
CA LEU A 379 -6.15 10.70 0.51
C LEU A 379 -7.39 11.22 1.23
N LEU A 380 -7.46 12.51 1.51
CA LEU A 380 -8.63 13.08 2.17
C LEU A 380 -8.87 14.55 1.80
N PRO A 381 -10.13 14.97 1.79
CA PRO A 381 -10.45 16.39 1.67
C PRO A 381 -10.06 17.14 2.95
N PRO A 382 -9.71 18.44 2.86
CA PRO A 382 -9.30 19.23 4.01
C PRO A 382 -10.30 19.24 5.17
N SER A 383 -11.59 19.05 4.90
CA SER A 383 -12.65 19.03 5.91
C SER A 383 -12.59 17.81 6.84
N ARG A 384 -11.96 16.71 6.41
CA ARG A 384 -11.85 15.48 7.21
C ARG A 384 -10.53 15.35 7.98
N LEU A 385 -9.62 16.33 7.86
CA LEU A 385 -8.30 16.24 8.49
C LEU A 385 -8.38 16.11 10.02
N SER A 386 -9.25 16.87 10.70
CA SER A 386 -9.36 16.83 12.16
C SER A 386 -9.88 15.49 12.67
N GLU A 387 -10.91 14.95 12.04
CA GLU A 387 -11.46 13.64 12.35
C GLU A 387 -10.41 12.54 12.14
N PHE A 388 -9.70 12.62 11.03
CA PHE A 388 -8.65 11.67 10.70
C PHE A 388 -7.51 11.66 11.72
N VAL A 389 -7.02 12.85 12.13
CA VAL A 389 -5.97 12.95 13.15
C VAL A 389 -6.44 12.45 14.52
N ALA A 390 -7.68 12.78 14.92
CA ALA A 390 -8.26 12.30 16.17
C ALA A 390 -8.35 10.77 16.22
N ARG A 391 -8.62 10.15 15.09
CA ARG A 391 -8.82 8.71 14.97
C ARG A 391 -7.51 7.91 14.92
N PHE A 392 -6.61 8.32 14.04
CA PHE A 392 -5.40 7.57 13.71
C PHE A 392 -4.13 8.06 14.44
N GLY A 393 -4.17 9.21 15.08
CA GLY A 393 -3.05 9.81 15.77
C GLY A 393 -3.41 10.32 17.16
N SER A 394 -2.73 11.38 17.60
CA SER A 394 -3.00 12.12 18.83
C SER A 394 -3.62 13.48 18.50
N TYR A 395 -4.81 13.75 19.00
CA TYR A 395 -5.52 15.01 18.78
C TYR A 395 -4.78 16.21 19.38
N ASP A 396 -4.02 16.00 20.44
CA ASP A 396 -3.22 17.07 21.09
C ASP A 396 -2.18 17.67 20.12
N ARG A 397 -1.80 16.93 19.08
CA ARG A 397 -0.86 17.40 18.05
C ARG A 397 -1.53 17.88 16.77
N TYR A 398 -2.85 18.04 16.78
CA TYR A 398 -3.61 18.46 15.59
C TYR A 398 -3.12 19.80 14.99
N GLU A 399 -2.79 20.78 15.83
CA GLU A 399 -2.31 22.09 15.35
C GLU A 399 -1.00 21.96 14.54
N GLU A 400 -0.10 21.09 14.94
CA GLU A 400 1.14 20.80 14.22
C GLU A 400 0.85 20.20 12.85
N VAL A 401 -0.02 19.18 12.81
CA VAL A 401 -0.47 18.56 11.56
C VAL A 401 -1.16 19.57 10.64
N GLN A 402 -2.04 20.41 11.20
CA GLN A 402 -2.75 21.42 10.44
C GLN A 402 -1.79 22.47 9.85
N LYS A 403 -0.76 22.90 10.61
CA LYS A 403 0.26 23.84 10.13
C LYS A 403 1.05 23.25 8.96
N GLN A 404 1.45 21.99 9.07
CA GLN A 404 2.14 21.29 7.98
C GLN A 404 1.21 21.13 6.77
N TRP A 405 -0.04 20.72 6.97
CA TRP A 405 -1.06 20.56 5.93
C TRP A 405 -1.32 21.86 5.15
N ARG A 406 -1.45 23.00 5.85
CA ARG A 406 -1.66 24.30 5.18
C ARG A 406 -0.48 24.68 4.29
N LYS A 407 0.73 24.36 4.72
CA LYS A 407 1.97 24.69 4.00
C LYS A 407 2.22 23.75 2.82
N ASP A 408 2.05 22.45 3.03
CA ASP A 408 2.59 21.41 2.18
C ASP A 408 1.49 20.58 1.47
N LYS A 409 0.21 20.80 1.82
CA LYS A 409 -0.95 20.02 1.35
C LYS A 409 -0.86 18.53 1.67
N SER A 410 0.05 18.19 2.55
CA SER A 410 0.26 16.87 3.13
C SER A 410 0.81 17.03 4.54
N ALA A 411 0.60 16.04 5.39
CA ALA A 411 1.17 16.04 6.73
C ALA A 411 1.45 14.61 7.19
N VAL A 412 2.47 14.47 8.04
CA VAL A 412 2.70 13.24 8.81
C VAL A 412 1.81 13.27 10.03
N VAL A 413 1.10 12.18 10.31
CA VAL A 413 0.29 12.04 11.51
C VAL A 413 1.18 11.49 12.63
N PRO A 414 1.51 12.31 13.64
CA PRO A 414 2.34 11.87 14.76
C PRO A 414 1.61 10.80 15.57
N ASP A 415 2.38 9.91 16.19
CA ASP A 415 1.87 8.85 17.09
C ASP A 415 0.76 8.01 16.44
N SER A 416 0.94 7.72 15.14
CA SER A 416 -0.04 6.98 14.36
C SER A 416 -0.25 5.57 14.91
N LYS A 417 -1.51 5.23 15.11
CA LYS A 417 -1.89 3.90 15.62
C LYS A 417 -1.73 2.84 14.54
N GLY A 418 -1.06 1.75 14.88
CA GLY A 418 -0.85 0.61 13.96
C GLY A 418 0.24 0.81 12.92
N TYR A 419 0.28 1.93 12.23
CA TYR A 419 1.27 2.23 11.17
C TYR A 419 2.66 2.54 11.75
N THR A 420 3.71 2.31 10.95
CA THR A 420 5.05 2.85 11.23
C THR A 420 5.04 4.36 11.03
N GLU A 421 4.49 4.81 9.91
CA GLU A 421 4.19 6.21 9.62
C GLU A 421 2.89 6.30 8.82
N LEU A 422 2.13 7.35 9.06
CA LEU A 422 0.88 7.62 8.39
C LEU A 422 0.88 9.04 7.83
N TYR A 423 0.59 9.14 6.54
CA TYR A 423 0.59 10.39 5.79
C TYR A 423 -0.83 10.76 5.40
N ALA A 424 -1.23 11.98 5.70
CA ALA A 424 -2.42 12.61 5.16
C ALA A 424 -2.05 13.42 3.92
N ILE A 425 -2.80 13.27 2.83
CA ILE A 425 -2.56 13.94 1.54
C ILE A 425 -3.86 14.57 1.07
N SER A 426 -3.81 15.78 0.57
CA SER A 426 -4.97 16.48 0.05
C SER A 426 -5.40 15.90 -1.30
N SER A 427 -6.62 15.34 -1.37
CA SER A 427 -7.20 14.84 -2.61
C SER A 427 -7.39 15.94 -3.65
N LYS A 428 -7.79 17.15 -3.23
CA LYS A 428 -7.99 18.31 -4.13
C LYS A 428 -6.75 18.81 -4.84
N ASP A 429 -5.56 18.54 -4.29
CA ASP A 429 -4.30 19.02 -4.88
C ASP A 429 -3.67 17.99 -5.81
N LEU A 430 -4.16 16.75 -5.82
CA LEU A 430 -3.79 15.73 -6.80
C LEU A 430 -4.54 15.92 -8.14
N GLU A 431 -5.76 16.45 -8.12
CA GLU A 431 -6.56 16.75 -9.31
C GLU A 431 -6.02 17.94 -10.10
N ASN A 432 -5.29 18.85 -9.44
CA ASN A 432 -4.73 20.04 -10.05
C ASN A 432 -3.41 19.73 -10.78
N ASP A 433 -3.40 18.85 -11.75
CA ASP A 433 -2.52 18.94 -12.91
C ASP A 433 -2.97 20.20 -13.67
N HIS A 434 -2.64 21.36 -13.12
CA HIS A 434 -2.84 22.62 -13.84
C HIS A 434 -1.93 22.58 -15.06
N GLU A 435 -2.54 22.33 -16.21
CA GLU A 435 -1.95 22.68 -17.49
C GLU A 435 -1.35 24.10 -17.35
N PHE A 436 -0.15 24.25 -17.83
CA PHE A 436 0.53 25.53 -17.87
C PHE A 436 -0.22 26.42 -18.87
N GLU A 437 -1.38 26.91 -18.49
CA GLU A 437 -2.11 27.90 -19.28
C GLU A 437 -1.50 29.26 -19.07
N VAL A 438 -0.66 29.66 -19.99
CA VAL A 438 -0.24 31.04 -20.17
C VAL A 438 -1.10 31.60 -21.30
N LYS A 439 -1.95 32.56 -20.98
CA LYS A 439 -2.72 33.31 -21.99
C LYS A 439 -1.76 33.97 -22.97
N GLU A 440 -2.06 33.87 -24.27
CA GLU A 440 -1.34 34.60 -25.31
C GLU A 440 -1.22 36.10 -24.91
N GLY A 441 -0.01 36.63 -24.84
CA GLY A 441 0.25 38.01 -24.39
C GLY A 441 0.55 38.17 -22.90
N ALA A 442 0.72 37.10 -22.11
CA ALA A 442 1.07 37.20 -20.68
C ALA A 442 2.45 37.87 -20.45
N LYS A 443 2.51 38.80 -19.49
CA LYS A 443 3.75 39.48 -19.10
C LYS A 443 4.66 38.49 -18.33
N LYS A 444 5.98 38.75 -18.39
CA LYS A 444 7.03 37.98 -17.70
C LYS A 444 6.71 37.65 -16.23
N GLY A 445 6.01 38.56 -15.51
CA GLY A 445 5.56 38.34 -14.14
C GLY A 445 4.46 37.30 -14.00
N ASP A 446 3.55 37.17 -14.98
CA ASP A 446 2.46 36.22 -14.96
C ASP A 446 2.97 34.82 -15.31
N ILE A 447 3.91 34.73 -16.26
CA ILE A 447 4.64 33.50 -16.59
C ILE A 447 5.41 33.00 -15.37
N THR A 448 6.12 33.91 -14.66
CA THR A 448 6.87 33.57 -13.44
C THR A 448 5.93 33.11 -12.31
N ARG A 449 4.75 33.71 -12.20
CA ARG A 449 3.73 33.35 -11.18
C ARG A 449 3.09 31.99 -11.52
N ALA A 450 2.73 31.75 -12.78
CA ALA A 450 2.23 30.48 -13.28
C ALA A 450 3.27 29.37 -13.10
N PHE A 451 4.53 29.63 -13.42
CA PHE A 451 5.66 28.70 -13.21
C PHE A 451 5.90 28.40 -11.71
N LYS A 452 5.85 29.41 -10.85
CA LYS A 452 5.92 29.20 -9.39
C LYS A 452 4.73 28.41 -8.84
N LYS A 453 3.53 28.56 -9.41
CA LYS A 453 2.32 27.79 -9.05
C LYS A 453 2.47 26.35 -9.48
N MET A 454 2.98 26.09 -10.69
CA MET A 454 3.29 24.76 -11.22
C MET A 454 4.40 24.06 -10.38
N LEU A 455 5.46 24.77 -10.01
CA LEU A 455 6.52 24.25 -9.14
C LEU A 455 6.01 23.92 -7.72
N LYS A 456 4.99 24.61 -7.23
CA LYS A 456 4.37 24.32 -5.93
C LYS A 456 3.51 23.06 -5.96
N SER A 457 2.76 22.81 -7.03
CA SER A 457 1.97 21.56 -7.18
C SER A 457 2.88 20.33 -7.30
N LYS A 458 3.99 20.43 -8.04
CA LYS A 458 5.04 19.39 -8.10
C LYS A 458 5.78 19.19 -6.76
N SER A 459 5.68 20.12 -5.82
CA SER A 459 6.32 20.06 -4.51
C SER A 459 5.69 19.01 -3.58
N THR A 460 4.39 18.74 -3.68
CA THR A 460 3.70 17.73 -2.84
C THR A 460 4.14 16.33 -3.20
N ASN A 461 4.20 16.02 -4.49
CA ASN A 461 4.70 14.76 -5.01
C ASN A 461 6.16 14.53 -4.61
N LYS A 462 7.00 15.56 -4.72
CA LYS A 462 8.41 15.47 -4.36
C LYS A 462 8.63 15.19 -2.87
N LYS A 463 7.81 15.75 -1.98
CA LYS A 463 7.93 15.50 -0.53
C LYS A 463 7.50 14.10 -0.13
N LEU A 464 6.42 13.57 -0.72
CA LEU A 464 6.00 12.19 -0.55
C LEU A 464 7.08 11.22 -0.98
N LEU A 465 7.65 11.46 -2.16
CA LEU A 465 8.73 10.66 -2.70
C LEU A 465 10.00 10.76 -1.85
N ASN A 466 10.33 11.94 -1.31
CA ASN A 466 11.49 12.12 -0.42
C ASN A 466 11.29 11.42 0.93
N SER A 467 10.07 11.44 1.48
CA SER A 467 9.74 10.66 2.68
C SER A 467 9.87 9.17 2.43
N PHE A 468 9.34 8.70 1.30
CA PHE A 468 9.49 7.33 0.85
C PHE A 468 10.98 6.93 0.72
N ILE A 469 11.81 7.77 0.08
CA ILE A 469 13.26 7.53 -0.06
C ILE A 469 13.93 7.39 1.31
N SER A 470 13.50 8.13 2.34
CA SER A 470 14.11 8.05 3.67
C SER A 470 13.92 6.70 4.35
N HIS A 471 12.91 5.92 3.96
CA HIS A 471 12.69 4.56 4.47
C HIS A 471 13.39 3.47 3.67
N VAL A 472 13.78 3.76 2.45
CA VAL A 472 14.32 2.78 1.50
C VAL A 472 15.83 2.94 1.29
N ALA A 473 16.38 4.13 1.51
CA ALA A 473 17.82 4.41 1.50
C ALA A 473 18.48 4.06 2.82
#